data_a82aa9122fd05ddc23c5d7bc098373a6
#
_entry.id   a82aa9122fd05ddc23c5d7bc098373a6
#
_cell.length_a   1.000
_cell.length_b   1.000
_cell.length_c   1.000
_cell.angle_alpha   90.00
_cell.angle_beta   90.00
_cell.angle_gamma   90.00
#
_symmetry.space_group_name_H-M   'P 1'
#
loop_
_entity.id
_entity.type
_entity.pdbx_description
1 polymer ?
#
loop_
_entity_poly.entity_id
_entity_poly.type
_entity_poly.pdbx_seq_one_letter_code
_entity_poly.pdbx_strand_id
1 'polypeptide(L)'
;MQETILQKEITQEKEVQETTTQERKTSEALGNIRTAMLLFLIDIYIFGFDIAPDFVGWMSMLGAVAMLTGKVKGIERIRTFGQIMLGYEVAMVVMNYIGGMLPFYEIIMGYVGIFILCIRMYFMYIILTAAAEVG
;
A
#
# COMPACT_ATOMS: atom_id res chain seq x y z
N MET A 1 2.45 -37.85 -33.90
CA MET A 1 1.15 -37.19 -33.91
C MET A 1 0.49 -37.11 -32.53
N GLN A 2 0.42 -38.18 -31.77
CA GLN A 2 -0.12 -38.20 -30.42
C GLN A 2 0.71 -37.40 -29.41
N GLU A 3 2.04 -37.44 -29.46
CA GLU A 3 2.93 -36.64 -28.60
C GLU A 3 2.76 -35.13 -28.78
N THR A 4 2.49 -34.68 -30.00
CA THR A 4 2.30 -33.25 -30.31
C THR A 4 0.98 -32.71 -29.72
N ILE A 5 -0.05 -33.56 -29.68
CA ILE A 5 -1.36 -33.22 -29.10
C ILE A 5 -1.22 -33.12 -27.57
N LEU A 6 -0.56 -34.12 -26.97
CA LEU A 6 -0.34 -34.17 -25.50
C LEU A 6 0.49 -32.95 -25.01
N GLN A 7 1.52 -32.55 -25.75
CA GLN A 7 2.32 -31.36 -25.43
C GLN A 7 1.50 -30.07 -25.54
N LYS A 8 0.60 -29.96 -26.50
CA LYS A 8 -0.30 -28.81 -26.62
C LYS A 8 -1.28 -28.72 -25.45
N GLU A 9 -1.84 -29.82 -25.03
CA GLU A 9 -2.77 -29.87 -23.88
C GLU A 9 -2.06 -29.48 -22.57
N ILE A 10 -0.86 -30.00 -22.33
CA ILE A 10 -0.05 -29.65 -21.15
C ILE A 10 0.32 -28.18 -21.14
N THR A 11 0.64 -27.61 -22.31
CA THR A 11 0.98 -26.19 -22.42
C THR A 11 -0.24 -25.31 -22.16
N GLN A 12 -1.41 -25.68 -22.68
CA GLN A 12 -2.66 -24.96 -22.42
C GLN A 12 -3.08 -25.03 -20.95
N GLU A 13 -2.97 -26.18 -20.31
CA GLU A 13 -3.25 -26.31 -18.88
C GLU A 13 -2.35 -25.42 -18.02
N LYS A 14 -1.05 -25.36 -18.34
CA LYS A 14 -0.12 -24.48 -17.65
C LYS A 14 -0.45 -23.00 -17.83
N GLU A 15 -0.76 -22.56 -19.03
CA GLU A 15 -1.16 -21.19 -19.31
C GLU A 15 -2.45 -20.81 -18.58
N VAL A 16 -3.44 -21.69 -18.54
CA VAL A 16 -4.68 -21.48 -17.80
C VAL A 16 -4.44 -21.39 -16.30
N GLN A 17 -3.58 -22.24 -15.74
CA GLN A 17 -3.24 -22.22 -14.32
C GLN A 17 -2.47 -20.94 -13.95
N GLU A 18 -1.52 -20.50 -14.78
CA GLU A 18 -0.79 -19.26 -14.56
C GLU A 18 -1.71 -18.04 -14.62
N THR A 19 -2.61 -17.99 -15.59
CA THR A 19 -3.57 -16.90 -15.73
C THR A 19 -4.51 -16.82 -14.52
N THR A 20 -5.05 -17.95 -14.09
CA THR A 20 -5.95 -18.02 -12.92
C THR A 20 -5.23 -17.60 -11.64
N THR A 21 -3.98 -18.02 -11.47
CA THR A 21 -3.17 -17.63 -10.30
C THR A 21 -2.86 -16.14 -10.32
N GLN A 22 -2.61 -15.57 -11.48
CA GLN A 22 -2.35 -14.14 -11.64
C GLN A 22 -3.59 -13.29 -11.36
N GLU A 23 -4.74 -13.69 -11.86
CA GLU A 23 -6.03 -13.02 -11.58
C GLU A 23 -6.36 -13.03 -10.09
N ARG A 24 -6.15 -14.15 -9.42
CA ARG A 24 -6.35 -14.27 -7.98
C ARG A 24 -5.44 -13.34 -7.19
N LYS A 25 -4.15 -13.27 -7.53
CA LYS A 25 -3.20 -12.36 -6.87
C LYS A 25 -3.56 -10.89 -7.10
N THR A 26 -4.03 -10.55 -8.27
CA THR A 26 -4.46 -9.18 -8.59
C THR A 26 -5.71 -8.80 -7.80
N SER A 27 -6.69 -9.69 -7.72
CA SER A 27 -7.90 -9.49 -6.91
C SER A 27 -7.58 -9.32 -5.42
N GLU A 28 -6.67 -10.12 -4.89
CA GLU A 28 -6.20 -10.03 -3.51
C GLU A 28 -5.48 -8.71 -3.23
N ALA A 29 -4.62 -8.26 -4.15
CA ALA A 29 -3.94 -6.97 -4.05
C ALA A 29 -4.92 -5.80 -4.05
N LEU A 30 -5.93 -5.82 -4.91
CA LEU A 30 -6.99 -4.81 -4.94
C LEU A 30 -7.82 -4.81 -3.66
N GLY A 31 -8.10 -5.99 -3.09
CA GLY A 31 -8.75 -6.12 -1.80
C GLY A 31 -7.94 -5.49 -0.67
N ASN A 32 -6.63 -5.71 -0.65
CA ASN A 32 -5.72 -5.13 0.34
C ASN A 32 -5.62 -3.59 0.19
N ILE A 33 -5.60 -3.07 -1.03
CA ILE A 33 -5.65 -1.62 -1.29
C ILE A 33 -6.94 -1.02 -0.74
N ARG A 34 -8.08 -1.65 -1.02
CA ARG A 34 -9.38 -1.21 -0.49
C ARG A 34 -9.39 -1.19 1.04
N THR A 35 -8.88 -2.23 1.68
CA THR A 35 -8.80 -2.31 3.14
C THR A 35 -7.87 -1.24 3.70
N ALA A 36 -6.71 -1.02 3.07
CA ALA A 36 -5.79 0.03 3.48
C ALA A 36 -6.43 1.43 3.40
N MET A 37 -7.18 1.70 2.32
CA MET A 37 -7.91 2.96 2.17
C MET A 37 -8.97 3.16 3.24
N LEU A 38 -9.72 2.10 3.57
CA LEU A 38 -10.68 2.15 4.67
C LEU A 38 -10.00 2.44 6.00
N LEU A 39 -8.85 1.84 6.27
CA LEU A 39 -8.06 2.09 7.48
C LEU A 39 -7.57 3.54 7.56
N PHE A 40 -7.17 4.15 6.43
CA PHE A 40 -6.82 5.56 6.39
C PHE A 40 -7.99 6.51 6.62
N LEU A 41 -9.21 6.09 6.23
CA LEU A 41 -10.43 6.89 6.44
C LEU A 41 -10.99 6.76 7.86
N ILE A 42 -10.72 5.62 8.51
CA ILE A 42 -11.15 5.37 9.88
C ILE A 42 -10.05 5.85 10.82
N ASP A 43 -10.06 7.13 11.09
CA ASP A 43 -9.24 7.75 12.12
C ASP A 43 -9.83 7.38 13.50
N ILE A 44 -9.51 6.17 13.98
CA ILE A 44 -10.04 5.70 15.25
C ILE A 44 -9.18 6.24 16.37
N TYR A 45 -9.62 7.34 16.94
CA TYR A 45 -9.13 7.86 18.19
C TYR A 45 -9.52 6.92 19.35
N ILE A 46 -8.68 5.94 19.66
CA ILE A 46 -8.84 5.10 20.84
C ILE A 46 -7.90 5.60 21.93
N PHE A 47 -8.47 6.15 23.02
CA PHE A 47 -7.73 6.64 24.19
C PHE A 47 -6.70 7.77 23.95
N GLY A 48 -6.88 8.58 22.92
CA GLY A 48 -5.92 9.66 22.61
C GLY A 48 -4.64 9.18 21.94
N PHE A 49 -4.57 7.93 21.53
CA PHE A 49 -3.48 7.37 20.76
C PHE A 49 -3.91 7.15 19.31
N ASP A 50 -3.40 7.99 18.45
CA ASP A 50 -3.58 7.96 16.98
C ASP A 50 -2.47 7.15 16.29
N ILE A 51 -2.18 5.97 16.80
CA ILE A 51 -0.95 5.27 16.38
C ILE A 51 -1.24 4.08 15.46
N ALA A 52 -2.35 3.39 15.68
CA ALA A 52 -2.50 2.06 15.10
C ALA A 52 -3.06 2.03 13.65
N PRO A 53 -4.04 2.86 13.24
CA PRO A 53 -4.67 2.69 11.93
C PRO A 53 -3.76 3.03 10.76
N ASP A 54 -2.99 4.11 10.86
CA ASP A 54 -2.14 4.60 9.77
C ASP A 54 -1.00 3.64 9.46
N PHE A 55 -0.32 3.16 10.47
CA PHE A 55 0.78 2.19 10.30
C PHE A 55 0.29 0.88 9.66
N VAL A 56 -0.84 0.35 10.11
CA VAL A 56 -1.43 -0.87 9.55
C VAL A 56 -1.89 -0.62 8.11
N GLY A 57 -2.47 0.54 7.84
CA GLY A 57 -2.84 0.97 6.49
C GLY A 57 -1.64 0.98 5.54
N TRP A 58 -0.52 1.57 5.96
CA TRP A 58 0.72 1.59 5.17
C TRP A 58 1.31 0.20 4.94
N MET A 59 1.28 -0.68 5.93
CA MET A 59 1.74 -2.07 5.77
C MET A 59 0.88 -2.83 4.77
N SER A 60 -0.45 -2.72 4.86
CA SER A 60 -1.37 -3.34 3.90
C SER A 60 -1.17 -2.81 2.49
N MET A 61 -0.94 -1.50 2.34
CA MET A 61 -0.67 -0.86 1.06
C MET A 61 0.64 -1.36 0.43
N LEU A 62 1.72 -1.43 1.22
CA LEU A 62 3.01 -1.96 0.75
C LEU A 62 2.92 -3.43 0.36
N GLY A 63 2.14 -4.24 1.10
CA GLY A 63 1.87 -5.62 0.74
C GLY A 63 1.17 -5.73 -0.62
N ALA A 64 0.15 -4.92 -0.86
CA ALA A 64 -0.56 -4.86 -2.14
C ALA A 64 0.35 -4.41 -3.29
N VAL A 65 1.18 -3.38 -3.06
CA VAL A 65 2.16 -2.89 -4.04
C VAL A 65 3.18 -3.97 -4.39
N ALA A 66 3.64 -4.74 -3.41
CA ALA A 66 4.55 -5.86 -3.65
C ALA A 66 3.93 -6.94 -4.55
N MET A 67 2.63 -7.23 -4.37
CA MET A 67 1.89 -8.19 -5.23
C MET A 67 1.72 -7.70 -6.67
N LEU A 68 1.67 -6.39 -6.88
CA LEU A 68 1.51 -5.76 -8.19
C LEU A 68 2.86 -5.50 -8.89
N THR A 69 3.99 -5.76 -8.24
CA THR A 69 5.33 -5.56 -8.80
C THR A 69 5.49 -6.39 -10.07
N GLY A 70 5.95 -5.76 -11.13
CA GLY A 70 6.10 -6.37 -12.45
C GLY A 70 4.87 -6.30 -13.35
N LYS A 71 3.70 -5.90 -12.84
CA LYS A 71 2.46 -5.77 -13.63
C LYS A 71 2.15 -4.32 -14.04
N VAL A 72 2.58 -3.36 -13.23
CA VAL A 72 2.30 -1.93 -13.43
C VAL A 72 3.60 -1.16 -13.56
N LYS A 73 3.69 -0.32 -14.58
CA LYS A 73 4.85 0.57 -14.77
C LYS A 73 4.90 1.60 -13.63
N GLY A 74 6.08 1.80 -13.07
CA GLY A 74 6.31 2.79 -12.03
C GLY A 74 5.95 2.33 -10.61
N ILE A 75 5.49 1.09 -10.45
CA ILE A 75 5.14 0.52 -9.13
C ILE A 75 6.33 0.57 -8.14
N GLU A 76 7.56 0.49 -8.64
CA GLU A 76 8.76 0.57 -7.82
C GLU A 76 8.91 1.93 -7.13
N ARG A 77 8.54 3.02 -7.82
CA ARG A 77 8.53 4.37 -7.23
C ARG A 77 7.49 4.46 -6.11
N ILE A 78 6.32 3.88 -6.34
CA ILE A 78 5.24 3.81 -5.35
C ILE A 78 5.71 3.01 -4.14
N ARG A 79 6.39 1.89 -4.34
CA ARG A 79 6.96 1.07 -3.27
C ARG A 79 7.98 1.84 -2.45
N THR A 80 8.93 2.49 -3.09
CA THR A 80 9.96 3.29 -2.41
C THR A 80 9.34 4.43 -1.61
N PHE A 81 8.38 5.14 -2.21
CA PHE A 81 7.68 6.22 -1.55
C PHE A 81 6.87 5.72 -0.34
N GLY A 82 6.17 4.60 -0.47
CA GLY A 82 5.43 3.97 0.62
C GLY A 82 6.34 3.52 1.77
N GLN A 83 7.55 3.04 1.48
CA GLN A 83 8.54 2.70 2.50
C GLN A 83 9.05 3.94 3.26
N ILE A 84 9.27 5.04 2.56
CA ILE A 84 9.65 6.32 3.17
C ILE A 84 8.53 6.81 4.09
N MET A 85 7.28 6.74 3.64
CA MET A 85 6.12 7.16 4.44
C MET A 85 5.94 6.27 5.67
N LEU A 86 6.12 4.95 5.54
CA LEU A 86 6.08 4.04 6.68
C LEU A 86 7.18 4.38 7.71
N GLY A 87 8.40 4.64 7.25
CA GLY A 87 9.50 5.09 8.12
C GLY A 87 9.18 6.41 8.82
N TYR A 88 8.54 7.33 8.12
CA TYR A 88 8.07 8.59 8.70
C TYR A 88 7.02 8.35 9.80
N GLU A 89 6.03 7.49 9.58
CA GLU A 89 5.02 7.16 10.59
C GLU A 89 5.63 6.55 11.85
N VAL A 90 6.59 5.63 11.69
CA VAL A 90 7.34 5.06 12.82
C VAL A 90 8.13 6.15 13.57
N ALA A 91 8.79 7.04 12.84
CA ALA A 91 9.52 8.15 13.44
C ALA A 91 8.58 9.11 14.21
N MET A 92 7.38 9.36 13.66
CA MET A 92 6.36 10.19 14.32
C MET A 92 5.87 9.58 15.64
N VAL A 93 5.68 8.27 15.70
CA VAL A 93 5.33 7.57 16.95
C VAL A 93 6.39 7.82 18.01
N VAL A 94 7.66 7.66 17.64
CA VAL A 94 8.79 7.92 18.55
C VAL A 94 8.86 9.39 18.96
N MET A 95 8.68 10.30 18.01
CA MET A 95 8.72 11.74 18.26
C MET A 95 7.54 12.20 19.15
N ASN A 96 6.37 11.64 18.99
CA ASN A 96 5.24 11.92 19.88
C ASN A 96 5.51 11.49 21.32
N TYR A 97 6.23 10.39 21.50
CA TYR A 97 6.62 9.92 22.81
C TYR A 97 7.63 10.86 23.50
N ILE A 98 8.58 11.40 22.73
CA ILE A 98 9.65 12.30 23.22
C ILE A 98 9.20 13.77 23.21
N GLY A 99 8.30 14.13 22.30
CA GLY A 99 7.96 15.52 21.95
C GLY A 99 7.24 16.30 23.04
N GLY A 100 6.60 15.62 24.00
CA GLY A 100 6.02 16.28 25.17
C GLY A 100 7.01 17.05 26.05
N MET A 101 8.31 16.90 25.78
CA MET A 101 9.39 17.62 26.46
C MET A 101 9.87 18.89 25.74
N LEU A 102 9.44 19.11 24.49
CA LEU A 102 9.94 20.22 23.66
C LEU A 102 8.90 21.36 23.56
N PRO A 103 9.23 22.57 24.01
CA PRO A 103 8.40 23.73 23.74
C PRO A 103 8.36 23.96 22.21
N PHE A 104 7.23 24.36 21.68
CA PHE A 104 6.95 24.53 20.25
C PHE A 104 6.72 23.26 19.43
N TYR A 105 6.80 22.09 20.02
CA TYR A 105 6.57 20.82 19.33
C TYR A 105 5.21 20.77 18.63
N GLU A 106 4.14 21.18 19.32
CA GLU A 106 2.76 21.14 18.78
C GLU A 106 2.59 22.04 17.54
N ILE A 107 3.24 23.22 17.55
CA ILE A 107 3.16 24.17 16.43
C ILE A 107 3.88 23.60 15.20
N ILE A 108 5.09 23.08 15.38
CA ILE A 108 5.88 22.48 14.30
C ILE A 108 5.15 21.26 13.75
N MET A 109 4.60 20.41 14.62
CA MET A 109 3.86 19.23 14.21
C MET A 109 2.55 19.54 13.49
N GLY A 110 1.90 20.66 13.81
CA GLY A 110 0.75 21.14 13.07
C GLY A 110 1.08 21.42 11.60
N TYR A 111 2.15 22.14 11.31
CA TYR A 111 2.60 22.42 9.94
C TYR A 111 3.08 21.17 9.20
N VAL A 112 3.87 20.34 9.87
CA VAL A 112 4.34 19.05 9.33
C VAL A 112 3.15 18.14 9.03
N GLY A 113 2.14 18.08 9.89
CA GLY A 113 0.93 17.29 9.69
C GLY A 113 0.16 17.69 8.44
N ILE A 114 -0.01 19.01 8.18
CA ILE A 114 -0.67 19.50 6.97
C ILE A 114 0.13 19.09 5.72
N PHE A 115 1.45 19.25 5.75
CA PHE A 115 2.32 18.86 4.64
C PHE A 115 2.24 17.35 4.35
N ILE A 116 2.28 16.53 5.40
CA ILE A 116 2.14 15.07 5.27
C ILE A 116 0.77 14.67 4.78
N LEU A 117 -0.30 15.34 5.21
CA LEU A 117 -1.65 15.10 4.70
C LEU A 117 -1.71 15.30 3.18
N CYS A 118 -1.12 16.38 2.67
CA CYS A 118 -1.04 16.63 1.22
C CYS A 118 -0.28 15.51 0.50
N ILE A 119 0.84 15.04 1.06
CA ILE A 119 1.61 13.93 0.50
C ILE A 119 0.81 12.63 0.51
N ARG A 120 0.07 12.32 1.57
CA ARG A 120 -0.81 11.15 1.66
C ARG A 120 -1.89 11.19 0.57
N MET A 121 -2.56 12.32 0.40
CA MET A 121 -3.59 12.49 -0.64
C MET A 121 -3.02 12.30 -2.04
N TYR A 122 -1.85 12.83 -2.32
CA TYR A 122 -1.15 12.64 -3.58
C TYR A 122 -0.77 11.17 -3.81
N PHE A 123 -0.27 10.49 -2.79
CA PHE A 123 0.07 9.08 -2.85
C PHE A 123 -1.16 8.19 -3.10
N MET A 124 -2.27 8.47 -2.42
CA MET A 124 -3.54 7.77 -2.65
C MET A 124 -4.04 7.96 -4.08
N TYR A 125 -3.90 9.16 -4.63
CA TYR A 125 -4.22 9.43 -6.02
C TYR A 125 -3.39 8.58 -6.99
N ILE A 126 -2.08 8.48 -6.78
CA ILE A 126 -1.18 7.65 -7.61
C ILE A 126 -1.58 6.17 -7.54
N ILE A 127 -1.87 5.66 -6.35
CA ILE A 127 -2.26 4.26 -6.16
C ILE A 127 -3.60 3.97 -6.81
N LEU A 128 -4.58 4.86 -6.68
CA LEU A 128 -5.88 4.71 -7.33
C LEU A 128 -5.74 4.67 -8.85
N THR A 129 -4.90 5.55 -9.41
CA THR A 129 -4.62 5.57 -10.84
C THR A 129 -3.96 4.26 -11.29
N ALA A 130 -2.95 3.78 -10.54
CA ALA A 130 -2.30 2.50 -10.82
C ALA A 130 -3.26 1.30 -10.70
N ALA A 131 -4.14 1.31 -9.71
CA ALA A 131 -5.16 0.27 -9.54
C ALA A 131 -6.19 0.27 -10.67
N ALA A 132 -6.56 1.44 -11.18
CA ALA A 132 -7.47 1.58 -12.33
C ALA A 132 -6.85 1.03 -13.63
N GLU A 133 -5.54 1.12 -13.81
CA GLU A 133 -4.84 0.53 -14.96
C GLU A 133 -4.84 -1.01 -14.94
N VAL A 134 -4.90 -1.61 -13.75
CA VAL A 134 -4.89 -3.07 -13.55
C VAL A 134 -6.29 -3.67 -13.65
N GLY A 135 -7.28 -2.90 -13.22
CA GLY A 135 -8.70 -3.30 -13.27
C GLY A 135 -9.31 -3.01 -14.60
#